data_bf9760cc4abbdb30433f9ec8ca07a563
#
_entry.id   bf9760cc4abbdb30433f9ec8ca07a563
#
_cell.length_a   1.000
_cell.length_b   1.000
_cell.length_c   1.000
_cell.angle_alpha   90.00
_cell.angle_beta   90.00
_cell.angle_gamma   90.00
#
_symmetry.space_group_name_H-M   'P 1'
#
loop_
_entity.id
_entity.type
_entity.pdbx_description
1 polymer ?
#
loop_
_entity_poly.entity_id
_entity_poly.type
_entity_poly.pdbx_seq_one_letter_code
_entity_poly.pdbx_strand_id
1 'polypeptide(L)'
;MKITEVDEANIADAGRIHSESWKESHRSFCSAEFVEKHTPAAQADFLRREMNTGKTIYMLIDNYPVGIVSVYDSLIENLYVLPSEQRKGYGSQLLDYAIRHCSGTPCLWILNNNEGAYRLYSISIS
;
A
#
# COMPACT_ATOMS: atom_id res chain seq x y z
N MET A 1 -11.57 -14.25 5.13
CA MET A 1 -10.62 -13.31 4.53
C MET A 1 -11.16 -12.82 3.20
N LYS A 2 -11.07 -11.53 2.94
CA LYS A 2 -11.55 -10.94 1.70
C LYS A 2 -10.72 -9.72 1.29
N ILE A 3 -10.76 -9.37 0.01
CA ILE A 3 -10.17 -8.14 -0.50
C ILE A 3 -11.31 -7.29 -1.06
N THR A 4 -11.36 -6.03 -0.64
CA THR A 4 -12.39 -5.09 -1.04
C THR A 4 -11.76 -3.82 -1.61
N GLU A 5 -12.51 -3.11 -2.47
CA GLU A 5 -12.06 -1.83 -2.97
C GLU A 5 -12.24 -0.76 -1.90
N VAL A 6 -11.27 0.14 -1.77
CA VAL A 6 -11.36 1.26 -0.83
C VAL A 6 -12.28 2.34 -1.39
N ASP A 7 -13.16 2.86 -0.54
CA ASP A 7 -14.06 3.97 -0.85
C ASP A 7 -14.18 4.87 0.39
N GLU A 8 -15.06 5.87 0.36
CA GLU A 8 -15.23 6.79 1.48
C GLU A 8 -15.71 6.09 2.77
N ALA A 9 -16.37 4.94 2.65
CA ALA A 9 -16.88 4.22 3.82
C ALA A 9 -15.76 3.53 4.61
N ASN A 10 -14.66 3.15 3.95
CA ASN A 10 -13.58 2.39 4.59
C ASN A 10 -12.20 3.05 4.48
N ILE A 11 -12.11 4.26 3.92
CA ILE A 11 -10.82 4.93 3.70
C ILE A 11 -10.06 5.22 4.99
N ALA A 12 -10.76 5.37 6.11
CA ALA A 12 -10.09 5.58 7.40
C ALA A 12 -9.24 4.38 7.79
N ASP A 13 -9.73 3.17 7.54
CA ASP A 13 -8.97 1.94 7.80
C ASP A 13 -7.74 1.86 6.89
N ALA A 14 -7.91 2.18 5.61
CA ALA A 14 -6.80 2.20 4.65
C ALA A 14 -5.76 3.23 5.04
N GLY A 15 -6.19 4.41 5.49
CA GLY A 15 -5.30 5.47 5.96
C GLY A 15 -4.48 5.04 7.17
N ARG A 16 -5.09 4.30 8.09
CA ARG A 16 -4.40 3.76 9.26
C ARG A 16 -3.32 2.76 8.85
N ILE A 17 -3.66 1.84 7.96
CA ILE A 17 -2.70 0.86 7.45
C ILE A 17 -1.52 1.57 6.78
N HIS A 18 -1.80 2.54 5.92
CA HIS A 18 -0.77 3.29 5.23
C HIS A 18 0.12 4.04 6.22
N SER A 19 -0.48 4.73 7.18
CA SER A 19 0.26 5.50 8.19
C SER A 19 1.20 4.62 9.01
N GLU A 20 0.69 3.55 9.61
CA GLU A 20 1.49 2.67 10.45
C GLU A 20 2.62 1.99 9.67
N SER A 21 2.32 1.53 8.47
CA SER A 21 3.29 0.83 7.63
C SER A 21 4.34 1.79 7.09
N TRP A 22 3.92 2.97 6.63
CA TRP A 22 4.83 3.99 6.11
C TRP A 22 5.80 4.47 7.19
N LYS A 23 5.30 4.74 8.38
CA LYS A 23 6.13 5.19 9.51
C LYS A 23 7.20 4.14 9.84
N GLU A 24 6.82 2.89 9.90
CA GLU A 24 7.76 1.81 10.20
C GLU A 24 8.84 1.71 9.14
N SER A 25 8.47 1.76 7.85
CA SER A 25 9.44 1.61 6.76
C SER A 25 10.36 2.83 6.60
N HIS A 26 9.94 4.02 7.03
CA HIS A 26 10.72 5.26 6.86
C HIS A 26 11.44 5.71 8.12
N ARG A 27 11.18 5.08 9.25
CA ARG A 27 11.72 5.49 10.54
C ARG A 27 13.24 5.46 10.59
N SER A 28 13.87 4.56 9.86
CA SER A 28 15.33 4.37 9.92
C SER A 28 16.13 5.44 9.18
N PHE A 29 15.49 6.20 8.26
CA PHE A 29 16.23 7.19 7.45
C PHE A 29 15.53 8.55 7.37
N CYS A 30 14.42 8.74 8.07
CA CYS A 30 13.71 10.02 8.13
C CYS A 30 13.70 10.52 9.58
N SER A 31 13.64 11.87 9.75
CA SER A 31 13.55 12.43 11.08
C SER A 31 12.23 12.03 11.75
N ALA A 32 12.24 11.94 13.08
CA ALA A 32 11.03 11.59 13.83
C ALA A 32 9.91 12.61 13.57
N GLU A 33 10.25 13.89 13.49
CA GLU A 33 9.28 14.95 13.22
C GLU A 33 8.59 14.75 11.86
N PHE A 34 9.36 14.42 10.83
CA PHE A 34 8.82 14.18 9.50
C PHE A 34 7.93 12.93 9.49
N VAL A 35 8.39 11.85 10.13
CA VAL A 35 7.63 10.59 10.20
C VAL A 35 6.27 10.82 10.88
N GLU A 36 6.25 11.56 11.97
CA GLU A 36 5.02 11.78 12.75
C GLU A 36 3.97 12.62 12.04
N LYS A 37 4.33 13.32 10.96
CA LYS A 37 3.36 14.05 10.13
C LYS A 37 2.47 13.12 9.31
N HIS A 38 2.85 11.87 9.13
CA HIS A 38 2.11 10.90 8.35
C HIS A 38 1.07 10.19 9.23
N THR A 39 0.13 10.99 9.76
CA THR A 39 -0.96 10.48 10.60
C THR A 39 -1.96 9.68 9.76
N PRO A 40 -2.80 8.83 10.41
CA PRO A 40 -3.86 8.13 9.68
C PRO A 40 -4.76 9.07 8.86
N ALA A 41 -5.11 10.23 9.41
CA ALA A 41 -5.94 11.21 8.70
C ALA A 41 -5.22 11.78 7.48
N ALA A 42 -3.94 12.13 7.62
CA ALA A 42 -3.12 12.64 6.51
C ALA A 42 -2.99 11.59 5.41
N GLN A 43 -2.81 10.33 5.78
CA GLN A 43 -2.66 9.26 4.81
C GLN A 43 -4.00 8.91 4.15
N ALA A 44 -5.13 9.02 4.87
CA ALA A 44 -6.45 8.88 4.26
C ALA A 44 -6.66 9.95 3.18
N ASP A 45 -6.26 11.20 3.45
CA ASP A 45 -6.34 12.28 2.46
C ASP A 45 -5.44 12.01 1.26
N PHE A 46 -4.23 11.51 1.50
CA PHE A 46 -3.33 11.12 0.42
C PHE A 46 -3.97 10.05 -0.48
N LEU A 47 -4.54 9.01 0.13
CA LEU A 47 -5.19 7.94 -0.63
C LEU A 47 -6.41 8.45 -1.40
N ARG A 48 -7.16 9.38 -0.80
CA ARG A 48 -8.31 9.99 -1.47
C ARG A 48 -7.87 10.75 -2.73
N ARG A 49 -6.77 11.50 -2.64
CA ARG A 49 -6.20 12.20 -3.80
C ARG A 49 -5.74 11.22 -4.87
N GLU A 50 -5.11 10.10 -4.46
CA GLU A 50 -4.68 9.06 -5.39
C GLU A 50 -5.87 8.45 -6.14
N MET A 51 -6.96 8.15 -5.44
CA MET A 51 -8.17 7.63 -6.06
C MET A 51 -8.79 8.65 -7.04
N ASN A 52 -8.71 9.93 -6.71
CA ASN A 52 -9.23 10.99 -7.57
C ASN A 52 -8.43 11.13 -8.87
N THR A 53 -7.19 10.67 -8.91
CA THR A 53 -6.38 10.65 -10.13
C THR A 53 -6.57 9.38 -10.95
N GLY A 54 -7.44 8.48 -10.52
CA GLY A 54 -7.77 7.27 -11.26
C GLY A 54 -7.19 5.98 -10.71
N LYS A 55 -6.46 6.03 -9.60
CA LYS A 55 -5.92 4.82 -8.97
C LYS A 55 -7.01 4.08 -8.21
N THR A 56 -6.94 2.75 -8.25
CA THR A 56 -7.83 1.90 -7.47
C THR A 56 -7.02 1.33 -6.30
N ILE A 57 -7.57 1.41 -5.10
CA ILE A 57 -6.91 0.91 -3.91
C ILE A 57 -7.72 -0.27 -3.39
N TYR A 58 -7.04 -1.38 -3.13
CA TYR A 58 -7.64 -2.59 -2.58
C TYR A 58 -7.16 -2.81 -1.16
N MET A 59 -8.04 -3.33 -0.31
CA MET A 59 -7.74 -3.55 1.11
C MET A 59 -8.05 -5.00 1.47
N LEU A 60 -7.08 -5.66 2.07
CA LEU A 60 -7.22 -7.04 2.55
C LEU A 60 -7.73 -7.01 3.99
N ILE A 61 -8.80 -7.77 4.22
CA ILE A 61 -9.43 -7.89 5.54
C ILE A 61 -9.39 -9.36 5.96
N ASP A 62 -8.78 -9.61 7.10
CA ASP A 62 -8.73 -10.93 7.74
C ASP A 62 -9.15 -10.74 9.19
N ASN A 63 -10.45 -10.81 9.45
CA ASN A 63 -11.14 -10.40 10.69
C ASN A 63 -11.10 -8.89 10.90
N TYR A 64 -10.01 -8.22 10.51
CA TYR A 64 -9.86 -6.76 10.53
C TYR A 64 -8.94 -6.36 9.38
N PRO A 65 -8.92 -5.08 8.99
CA PRO A 65 -8.07 -4.62 7.88
C PRO A 65 -6.58 -4.78 8.19
N VAL A 66 -5.82 -5.44 7.30
CA VAL A 66 -4.41 -5.76 7.55
C VAL A 66 -3.46 -5.22 6.49
N GLY A 67 -3.94 -4.91 5.28
CA GLY A 67 -3.04 -4.44 4.23
C GLY A 67 -3.77 -3.74 3.10
N ILE A 68 -3.01 -3.00 2.29
CA ILE A 68 -3.54 -2.28 1.11
C ILE A 68 -2.58 -2.41 -0.06
N VAL A 69 -3.10 -2.17 -1.26
CA VAL A 69 -2.31 -2.06 -2.48
C VAL A 69 -3.02 -1.14 -3.46
N SER A 70 -2.26 -0.33 -4.19
CA SER A 70 -2.80 0.56 -5.23
C SER A 70 -2.46 0.03 -6.61
N VAL A 71 -3.41 0.16 -7.54
CA VAL A 71 -3.23 -0.25 -8.94
C VAL A 71 -3.64 0.91 -9.85
N TYR A 72 -2.78 1.23 -10.81
CA TYR A 72 -3.10 2.18 -11.88
C TYR A 72 -2.53 1.64 -13.18
N ASP A 73 -3.40 1.20 -14.09
CA ASP A 73 -3.00 0.49 -15.30
C ASP A 73 -2.10 -0.70 -14.97
N SER A 74 -0.83 -0.67 -15.36
CA SER A 74 0.15 -1.74 -15.05
C SER A 74 0.96 -1.45 -13.79
N LEU A 75 0.81 -0.27 -13.19
CA LEU A 75 1.59 0.15 -12.03
C LEU A 75 0.96 -0.34 -10.73
N ILE A 76 1.75 -1.02 -9.93
CA ILE A 76 1.35 -1.48 -8.58
C ILE A 76 2.23 -0.72 -7.58
N GLU A 77 1.60 -0.06 -6.62
CA GLU A 77 2.32 0.71 -5.62
C GLU A 77 1.58 0.73 -4.29
N ASN A 78 2.17 1.34 -3.27
CA ASN A 78 1.58 1.44 -1.94
C ASN A 78 1.15 0.08 -1.38
N LEU A 79 1.97 -0.94 -1.62
CA LEU A 79 1.75 -2.26 -1.06
C LEU A 79 2.24 -2.27 0.38
N TYR A 80 1.30 -2.19 1.31
CA TYR A 80 1.59 -2.11 2.73
C TYR A 80 0.79 -3.14 3.52
N VAL A 81 1.47 -3.80 4.45
CA VAL A 81 0.85 -4.69 5.43
C VAL A 81 1.20 -4.13 6.81
N LEU A 82 0.25 -4.08 7.72
CA LEU A 82 0.49 -3.61 9.09
C LEU A 82 1.73 -4.31 9.66
N PRO A 83 2.62 -3.57 10.34
CA PRO A 83 3.85 -4.18 10.88
C PRO A 83 3.61 -5.40 11.75
N SER A 84 2.54 -5.39 12.56
CA SER A 84 2.18 -6.51 13.43
C SER A 84 1.65 -7.73 12.66
N GLU A 85 1.29 -7.56 11.38
CA GLU A 85 0.68 -8.61 10.56
C GLU A 85 1.58 -9.11 9.44
N GLN A 86 2.82 -8.67 9.40
CA GLN A 86 3.79 -9.11 8.39
C GLN A 86 4.22 -10.55 8.62
N ARG A 87 4.77 -11.19 7.57
CA ARG A 87 5.22 -12.58 7.56
C ARG A 87 4.10 -13.61 7.68
N LYS A 88 2.86 -13.20 7.35
CA LYS A 88 1.71 -14.11 7.32
C LYS A 88 1.20 -14.38 5.91
N GLY A 89 1.92 -13.88 4.90
CA GLY A 89 1.55 -14.09 3.50
C GLY A 89 0.55 -13.08 2.94
N TYR A 90 0.16 -12.08 3.71
CA TYR A 90 -0.81 -11.07 3.26
C TYR A 90 -0.28 -10.23 2.10
N GLY A 91 1.01 -9.85 2.15
CA GLY A 91 1.62 -9.09 1.07
C GLY A 91 1.59 -9.83 -0.26
N SER A 92 1.87 -11.14 -0.24
CA SER A 92 1.81 -11.98 -1.44
C SER A 92 0.39 -12.08 -1.98
N GLN A 93 -0.61 -12.18 -1.11
CA GLN A 93 -2.00 -12.24 -1.53
C GLN A 93 -2.45 -10.92 -2.17
N LEU A 94 -2.06 -9.78 -1.59
CA LEU A 94 -2.35 -8.47 -2.16
C LEU A 94 -1.67 -8.29 -3.51
N LEU A 95 -0.41 -8.70 -3.61
CA LEU A 95 0.34 -8.60 -4.87
C LEU A 95 -0.29 -9.47 -5.96
N ASP A 96 -0.65 -10.70 -5.65
CA ASP A 96 -1.34 -11.58 -6.60
C ASP A 96 -2.65 -10.96 -7.08
N TYR A 97 -3.41 -10.38 -6.16
CA TYR A 97 -4.67 -9.73 -6.50
C TYR A 97 -4.43 -8.53 -7.43
N ALA A 98 -3.43 -7.70 -7.09
CA ALA A 98 -3.09 -6.53 -7.89
C ALA A 98 -2.64 -6.93 -9.30
N ILE A 99 -1.83 -7.98 -9.43
CA ILE A 99 -1.36 -8.48 -10.73
C ILE A 99 -2.55 -8.92 -11.58
N ARG A 100 -3.53 -9.59 -10.99
CA ARG A 100 -4.71 -10.06 -11.71
C ARG A 100 -5.64 -8.92 -12.13
N HIS A 101 -5.55 -7.76 -11.48
CA HIS A 101 -6.42 -6.62 -11.73
C HIS A 101 -5.72 -5.47 -12.45
N CYS A 102 -4.42 -5.59 -12.74
CA CYS A 102 -3.72 -4.60 -13.54
C CYS A 102 -3.80 -4.93 -15.03
N SER A 103 -3.47 -3.97 -15.86
CA SER A 103 -3.43 -4.14 -17.32
C SER A 103 -1.99 -4.20 -17.79
N GLY A 104 -1.72 -5.03 -18.82
CA GLY A 104 -0.39 -5.14 -19.40
C GLY A 104 0.62 -5.84 -18.48
N THR A 105 1.90 -5.56 -18.68
CA THR A 105 2.98 -6.13 -17.88
C THR A 105 3.07 -5.42 -16.54
N PRO A 106 2.84 -6.12 -15.41
CA PRO A 106 2.86 -5.46 -14.10
C PRO A 106 4.23 -4.86 -13.75
N CYS A 107 4.20 -3.65 -13.21
CA CYS A 107 5.37 -2.97 -12.68
C CYS A 107 5.11 -2.65 -11.22
N LEU A 108 6.04 -2.99 -10.34
CA LEU A 108 5.93 -2.79 -8.90
C LEU A 108 6.90 -1.70 -8.44
N TRP A 109 6.36 -0.73 -7.71
CA TRP A 109 7.13 0.37 -7.14
C TRP A 109 7.50 0.00 -5.69
N ILE A 110 8.78 -0.26 -5.44
CA ILE A 110 9.25 -0.77 -4.14
C ILE A 110 10.20 0.23 -3.48
N LEU A 111 10.01 0.45 -2.18
CA LEU A 111 10.93 1.25 -1.39
C LEU A 111 12.17 0.42 -1.05
N ASN A 112 13.34 0.95 -1.40
CA ASN A 112 14.62 0.39 -0.97
C ASN A 112 15.01 1.11 0.34
N ASN A 113 14.85 0.43 1.47
CA ASN A 113 15.09 1.02 2.78
C ASN A 113 16.55 1.43 3.00
N ASN A 114 17.50 0.72 2.39
CA ASN A 114 18.92 1.03 2.55
C ASN A 114 19.31 2.33 1.85
N GLU A 115 18.63 2.65 0.74
CA GLU A 115 18.92 3.86 -0.03
C GLU A 115 17.91 4.98 0.22
N GLY A 116 16.80 4.68 0.90
CA GLY A 116 15.70 5.63 1.07
C GLY A 116 15.01 6.00 -0.23
N ALA A 117 15.12 5.17 -1.25
CA ALA A 117 14.62 5.45 -2.60
C ALA A 117 13.62 4.40 -3.05
N TYR A 118 12.65 4.83 -3.86
CA TYR A 118 11.73 3.92 -4.52
C TYR A 118 12.33 3.47 -5.86
N ARG A 119 12.13 2.20 -6.20
CA ARG A 119 12.59 1.63 -7.46
C ARG A 119 11.46 0.87 -8.15
N LEU A 120 11.42 0.99 -9.47
CA LEU A 120 10.40 0.35 -10.31
C LEU A 120 10.93 -0.97 -10.83
N TYR A 121 10.16 -2.04 -10.63
CA TYR A 121 10.50 -3.37 -11.10
C TYR A 121 9.38 -3.90 -11.99
N SER A 122 9.75 -4.49 -13.14
CA SER A 122 8.81 -5.24 -13.95
C SER A 122 8.63 -6.63 -13.34
N ILE A 123 7.40 -7.10 -13.29
CA ILE A 123 7.09 -8.41 -12.72
C ILE A 123 6.92 -9.41 -13.85
N SER A 124 7.75 -10.48 -13.84
CA SER A 124 7.57 -11.58 -14.77
C SER A 124 6.41 -12.44 -14.31
N ILE A 125 5.46 -12.67 -15.22
CA ILE A 125 4.35 -13.58 -14.98
C ILE A 125 4.65 -14.84 -15.79
N SER A 126 4.86 -15.94 -15.10
CA SER A 126 5.07 -17.24 -15.77
C SER A 126 3.83 -18.10 -15.65
#